data_bc12517bb43c3f3915e70420b334c114
#
_entry.id   bc12517bb43c3f3915e70420b334c114
#
_cell.length_a   1.000
_cell.length_b   1.000
_cell.length_c   1.000
_cell.angle_alpha   90.00
_cell.angle_beta   90.00
_cell.angle_gamma   90.00
#
_symmetry.space_group_name_H-M   'P 1'
#
loop_
_entity.id
_entity.type
_entity.pdbx_description
1 polymer ?
#
loop_
_entity_poly.entity_id
_entity_poly.type
_entity_poly.pdbx_seq_one_letter_code
_entity_poly.pdbx_strand_id
1 'polypeptide(L)'
;MQPTATVLVYSDDANTREQVRLAAGRRPASDVPQIEYLECATPAAVLSALEEYQVDVCVLDGEAVPAGGMGVCRQIKDEIFRCPPVLLLIGRPQDAWLATWSRAEAAVSHPVDPVALADALAGLLRGGHRTDAGAA
;
A
#
# COMPACT_ATOMS: atom_id res chain seq x y z
N MET A 1 -8.18 8.44 23.15
CA MET A 1 -7.07 8.46 22.18
C MET A 1 -7.54 7.81 20.88
N GLN A 2 -7.33 8.48 19.76
CA GLN A 2 -7.75 7.93 18.49
C GLN A 2 -6.73 6.93 17.99
N PRO A 3 -7.18 5.80 17.46
CA PRO A 3 -6.25 4.85 16.87
C PRO A 3 -5.58 5.44 15.63
N THR A 4 -4.39 4.97 15.36
CA THR A 4 -3.67 5.31 14.13
C THR A 4 -3.44 4.04 13.33
N ALA A 5 -3.38 4.19 12.01
CA ALA A 5 -3.01 3.10 11.12
C ALA A 5 -1.65 3.42 10.51
N THR A 6 -0.82 2.42 10.34
CA THR A 6 0.47 2.59 9.70
C THR A 6 0.35 2.14 8.25
N VAL A 7 0.68 3.06 7.33
CA VAL A 7 0.67 2.79 5.90
C VAL A 7 2.10 2.87 5.39
N LEU A 8 2.61 1.75 4.90
CA LEU A 8 3.92 1.70 4.28
C LEU A 8 3.79 2.15 2.83
N VAL A 9 4.67 3.05 2.39
CA VAL A 9 4.69 3.54 1.01
C VAL A 9 6.06 3.25 0.42
N TYR A 10 6.08 2.43 -0.63
CA TYR A 10 7.30 2.07 -1.32
C TYR A 10 7.36 2.68 -2.71
N SER A 11 8.38 3.45 -2.98
CA SER A 11 8.81 3.91 -4.29
C SER A 11 10.24 4.39 -4.17
N ASP A 12 11.03 4.21 -5.22
CA ASP A 12 12.35 4.80 -5.28
C ASP A 12 12.29 6.31 -5.53
N ASP A 13 11.13 6.81 -5.97
CA ASP A 13 10.91 8.22 -6.27
C ASP A 13 10.21 8.92 -5.10
N ALA A 14 10.92 9.83 -4.46
CA ALA A 14 10.39 10.60 -3.33
C ALA A 14 9.14 11.40 -3.73
N ASN A 15 9.06 11.85 -4.99
CA ASN A 15 7.89 12.58 -5.46
C ASN A 15 6.64 11.69 -5.49
N THR A 16 6.80 10.44 -5.90
CA THR A 16 5.68 9.49 -5.89
C THR A 16 5.21 9.24 -4.45
N ARG A 17 6.14 9.06 -3.52
CA ARG A 17 5.78 8.87 -2.12
C ARG A 17 5.03 10.08 -1.57
N GLU A 18 5.48 11.28 -1.93
CA GLU A 18 4.80 12.51 -1.50
C GLU A 18 3.40 12.62 -2.11
N GLN A 19 3.24 12.27 -3.37
CA GLN A 19 1.92 12.27 -4.02
C GLN A 19 0.93 11.37 -3.29
N VAL A 20 1.38 10.20 -2.84
CA VAL A 20 0.52 9.29 -2.08
C VAL A 20 0.10 9.94 -0.75
N ARG A 21 1.06 10.52 -0.03
CA ARG A 21 0.75 11.17 1.25
C ARG A 21 -0.20 12.35 1.09
N LEU A 22 0.00 13.14 0.04
CA LEU A 22 -0.88 14.29 -0.23
C LEU A 22 -2.27 13.86 -0.66
N ALA A 23 -2.36 12.79 -1.45
CA ALA A 23 -3.64 12.29 -1.95
C ALA A 23 -4.51 11.74 -0.82
N ALA A 24 -3.96 10.89 0.02
CA ALA A 24 -4.70 10.29 1.12
C ALA A 24 -4.78 11.18 2.35
N GLY A 25 -3.78 12.05 2.53
CA GLY A 25 -3.74 12.95 3.67
C GLY A 25 -3.59 12.20 5.00
N ARG A 26 -4.00 12.84 6.07
CA ARG A 26 -3.89 12.26 7.41
C ARG A 26 -5.02 11.28 7.70
N ARG A 27 -6.14 11.43 7.01
CA ARG A 27 -7.31 10.55 7.17
C ARG A 27 -8.06 10.51 5.85
N PRO A 28 -7.99 9.41 5.10
CA PRO A 28 -8.60 9.36 3.76
C PRO A 28 -10.12 9.30 3.77
N ALA A 29 -10.72 8.99 4.91
CA ALA A 29 -12.18 9.03 5.08
C ALA A 29 -12.50 9.20 6.56
N SER A 30 -13.70 9.70 6.86
CA SER A 30 -14.06 10.03 8.24
C SER A 30 -14.20 8.80 9.13
N ASP A 31 -14.44 7.64 8.55
CA ASP A 31 -14.67 6.39 9.28
C ASP A 31 -13.45 5.50 9.42
N VAL A 32 -12.28 6.00 9.01
CA VAL A 32 -11.02 5.26 9.14
C VAL A 32 -10.06 6.00 10.07
N PRO A 33 -9.05 5.30 10.63
CA PRO A 33 -8.09 5.94 11.53
C PRO A 33 -7.21 6.97 10.81
N GLN A 34 -6.59 7.83 11.60
CA GLN A 34 -5.51 8.66 11.09
C GLN A 34 -4.34 7.78 10.66
N ILE A 35 -3.60 8.24 9.66
CA ILE A 35 -2.49 7.49 9.09
C ILE A 35 -1.15 8.05 9.55
N GLU A 36 -0.27 7.14 9.95
CA GLU A 36 1.15 7.41 10.03
C GLU A 36 1.81 6.72 8.85
N TYR A 37 2.58 7.47 8.07
CA TYR A 37 3.23 6.94 6.87
C TYR A 37 4.62 6.45 7.19
N LEU A 38 4.96 5.30 6.64
CA LEU A 38 6.29 4.72 6.74
C LEU A 38 6.85 4.60 5.33
N GLU A 39 7.75 5.51 4.96
CA GLU A 39 8.27 5.56 3.60
C GLU A 39 9.48 4.65 3.44
N CYS A 40 9.48 3.90 2.35
CA CYS A 40 10.56 3.00 1.99
C CYS A 40 11.00 3.28 0.57
N ALA A 41 12.30 3.39 0.36
CA ALA A 41 12.85 3.66 -0.98
C ALA A 41 13.45 2.41 -1.63
N THR A 42 13.58 1.31 -0.88
CA THR A 42 14.18 0.08 -1.38
C THR A 42 13.38 -1.14 -0.94
N PRO A 43 13.46 -2.25 -1.68
CA PRO A 43 12.81 -3.49 -1.25
C PRO A 43 13.29 -3.99 0.11
N ALA A 44 14.58 -3.82 0.41
CA ALA A 44 15.12 -4.23 1.71
C ALA A 44 14.46 -3.44 2.84
N ALA A 45 14.23 -2.13 2.64
CA ALA A 45 13.55 -1.31 3.62
C ALA A 45 12.11 -1.78 3.85
N VAL A 46 11.42 -2.24 2.80
CA VAL A 46 10.07 -2.79 2.93
C VAL A 46 10.09 -4.03 3.82
N LEU A 47 10.98 -4.97 3.55
CA LEU A 47 11.06 -6.19 4.34
C LEU A 47 11.39 -5.89 5.80
N SER A 48 12.36 -5.01 6.05
CA SER A 48 12.72 -4.62 7.41
C SER A 48 11.54 -3.97 8.14
N ALA A 49 10.82 -3.09 7.46
CA ALA A 49 9.67 -2.41 8.06
C ALA A 49 8.57 -3.38 8.44
N LEU A 50 8.30 -4.37 7.59
CA LEU A 50 7.27 -5.37 7.87
C LEU A 50 7.65 -6.29 9.03
N GLU A 51 8.95 -6.47 9.27
CA GLU A 51 9.42 -7.25 10.42
C GLU A 51 9.39 -6.45 11.71
N GLU A 52 9.67 -5.15 11.65
CA GLU A 52 9.82 -4.30 12.84
C GLU A 52 8.52 -3.63 13.27
N TYR A 53 7.62 -3.31 12.34
CA TYR A 53 6.44 -2.52 12.61
C TYR A 53 5.17 -3.27 12.25
N GLN A 54 4.09 -2.93 12.94
CA GLN A 54 2.78 -3.45 12.58
C GLN A 54 2.20 -2.55 11.50
N VAL A 55 2.24 -3.00 10.27
CA VAL A 55 1.78 -2.24 9.10
C VAL A 55 0.36 -2.68 8.74
N ASP A 56 -0.52 -1.71 8.55
CA ASP A 56 -1.93 -1.99 8.25
C ASP A 56 -2.21 -2.11 6.75
N VAL A 57 -1.52 -1.31 5.93
CA VAL A 57 -1.65 -1.36 4.47
C VAL A 57 -0.30 -1.01 3.86
N CYS A 58 0.03 -1.68 2.75
CA CYS A 58 1.19 -1.34 1.94
C CYS A 58 0.74 -0.70 0.64
N VAL A 59 1.31 0.45 0.29
CA VAL A 59 1.17 1.06 -1.03
C VAL A 59 2.50 0.86 -1.74
N LEU A 60 2.49 0.08 -2.82
CA LEU A 60 3.72 -0.29 -3.52
C LEU A 60 3.69 0.24 -4.94
N ASP A 61 4.74 0.97 -5.33
CA ASP A 61 4.86 1.54 -6.67
C ASP A 61 5.35 0.50 -7.66
N GLY A 62 4.46 0.06 -8.56
CA GLY A 62 4.80 -0.91 -9.59
C GLY A 62 5.84 -0.43 -10.58
N GLU A 63 6.05 0.89 -10.66
CA GLU A 63 7.03 1.49 -11.57
C GLU A 63 8.38 1.79 -10.90
N ALA A 64 8.54 1.41 -9.62
CA ALA A 64 9.80 1.65 -8.92
C ALA A 64 10.95 0.86 -9.56
N VAL A 65 12.14 1.42 -9.47
CA VAL A 65 13.35 0.77 -9.97
C VAL A 65 14.36 0.65 -8.83
N PRO A 66 15.22 -0.35 -8.82
CA PRO A 66 15.35 -1.45 -9.81
C PRO A 66 14.27 -2.53 -9.66
N ALA A 67 13.58 -2.59 -8.53
CA ALA A 67 12.56 -3.60 -8.28
C ALA A 67 11.18 -2.98 -8.22
N GLY A 68 10.32 -3.32 -9.15
CA GLY A 68 8.94 -2.82 -9.17
C GLY A 68 8.11 -3.38 -8.03
N GLY A 69 7.09 -2.60 -7.64
CA GLY A 69 6.20 -2.97 -6.56
C GLY A 69 5.46 -4.28 -6.78
N MET A 70 5.28 -4.68 -8.05
CA MET A 70 4.64 -5.96 -8.36
C MET A 70 5.45 -7.14 -7.85
N GLY A 71 6.77 -7.13 -8.12
CA GLY A 71 7.65 -8.17 -7.62
C GLY A 71 7.77 -8.15 -6.11
N VAL A 72 7.87 -6.97 -5.54
CA VAL A 72 7.92 -6.80 -4.09
C VAL A 72 6.62 -7.31 -3.46
N CYS A 73 5.48 -6.97 -4.05
CA CYS A 73 4.18 -7.43 -3.56
C CYS A 73 4.14 -8.96 -3.52
N ARG A 74 4.52 -9.60 -4.62
CA ARG A 74 4.50 -11.06 -4.70
C ARG A 74 5.43 -11.67 -3.67
N GLN A 75 6.61 -11.08 -3.49
CA GLN A 75 7.57 -11.55 -2.51
C GLN A 75 7.02 -11.48 -1.09
N ILE A 76 6.46 -10.33 -0.68
CA ILE A 76 5.95 -10.20 0.68
C ILE A 76 4.72 -11.08 0.92
N LYS A 77 3.91 -11.30 -0.11
CA LYS A 77 2.77 -12.21 0.01
C LYS A 77 3.23 -13.64 0.26
N ASP A 78 4.37 -14.02 -0.31
CA ASP A 78 4.93 -15.37 -0.11
C ASP A 78 5.66 -15.50 1.22
N GLU A 79 6.38 -14.46 1.64
CA GLU A 79 7.34 -14.56 2.75
C GLU A 79 6.84 -14.04 4.08
N ILE A 80 5.90 -13.07 4.07
CA ILE A 80 5.45 -12.44 5.31
C ILE A 80 4.18 -13.09 5.81
N PHE A 81 4.25 -13.64 7.02
CA PHE A 81 3.08 -14.21 7.67
C PHE A 81 2.10 -13.09 8.01
N ARG A 82 0.83 -13.26 7.66
CA ARG A 82 -0.21 -12.26 7.83
C ARG A 82 0.17 -10.94 7.14
N CYS A 83 0.59 -11.06 5.88
CA CYS A 83 0.95 -9.92 5.08
C CYS A 83 -0.22 -8.92 5.02
N PRO A 84 0.03 -7.62 5.26
CA PRO A 84 -1.03 -6.63 5.16
C PRO A 84 -1.55 -6.50 3.72
N PRO A 85 -2.76 -5.99 3.54
CA PRO A 85 -3.27 -5.74 2.19
C PRO A 85 -2.39 -4.76 1.44
N VAL A 86 -2.34 -4.93 0.13
CA VAL A 86 -1.48 -4.14 -0.76
C VAL A 86 -2.32 -3.37 -1.76
N LEU A 87 -2.05 -2.07 -1.86
CA LEU A 87 -2.51 -1.22 -2.95
C LEU A 87 -1.34 -1.03 -3.90
N LEU A 88 -1.48 -1.47 -5.14
CA LEU A 88 -0.42 -1.38 -6.13
C LEU A 88 -0.63 -0.18 -7.03
N LEU A 89 0.42 0.64 -7.22
CA LEU A 89 0.38 1.70 -8.20
C LEU A 89 0.87 1.12 -9.53
N ILE A 90 0.02 1.17 -10.56
CA ILE A 90 0.35 0.61 -11.87
C ILE A 90 0.58 1.73 -12.88
N GLY A 91 1.34 1.45 -13.92
CA GLY A 91 1.70 2.47 -14.91
C GLY A 91 0.52 2.88 -15.78
N ARG A 92 -0.34 1.93 -16.13
CA ARG A 92 -1.47 2.17 -17.05
C ARG A 92 -2.66 1.33 -16.63
N PRO A 93 -3.89 1.79 -16.92
CA PRO A 93 -5.09 0.99 -16.58
C PRO A 93 -5.07 -0.42 -17.16
N GLN A 94 -4.52 -0.61 -18.37
CA GLN A 94 -4.43 -1.93 -19.01
C GLN A 94 -3.47 -2.86 -18.30
N ASP A 95 -2.68 -2.37 -17.35
CA ASP A 95 -1.79 -3.20 -16.54
C ASP A 95 -2.47 -3.75 -15.29
N ALA A 96 -3.76 -3.55 -15.14
CA ALA A 96 -4.49 -3.98 -13.94
C ALA A 96 -4.38 -5.49 -13.67
N TRP A 97 -4.19 -6.30 -14.72
CA TRP A 97 -4.00 -7.75 -14.55
C TRP A 97 -2.76 -8.07 -13.71
N LEU A 98 -1.78 -7.16 -13.70
CA LEU A 98 -0.56 -7.34 -12.91
C LEU A 98 -0.84 -7.28 -11.42
N ALA A 99 -1.87 -6.52 -11.02
CA ALA A 99 -2.28 -6.48 -9.61
C ALA A 99 -2.78 -7.86 -9.18
N THR A 100 -3.59 -8.50 -10.00
CA THR A 100 -4.06 -9.87 -9.74
C THR A 100 -2.90 -10.85 -9.69
N TRP A 101 -1.99 -10.75 -10.65
CA TRP A 101 -0.82 -11.62 -10.71
C TRP A 101 0.03 -11.50 -9.43
N SER A 102 0.21 -10.29 -8.93
CA SER A 102 1.02 -10.04 -7.74
C SER A 102 0.25 -10.29 -6.44
N ARG A 103 -1.04 -10.56 -6.52
CA ARG A 103 -1.95 -10.77 -5.40
C ARG A 103 -2.22 -9.51 -4.59
N ALA A 104 -2.09 -8.33 -5.21
CA ALA A 104 -2.47 -7.08 -4.57
C ALA A 104 -4.00 -7.02 -4.41
N GLU A 105 -4.46 -6.38 -3.35
CA GLU A 105 -5.88 -6.23 -3.06
C GLU A 105 -6.53 -5.10 -3.84
N ALA A 106 -5.75 -4.10 -4.25
CA ALA A 106 -6.26 -2.97 -5.02
C ALA A 106 -5.19 -2.43 -5.94
N ALA A 107 -5.59 -1.66 -6.94
CA ALA A 107 -4.66 -1.02 -7.87
C ALA A 107 -5.18 0.36 -8.25
N VAL A 108 -4.25 1.32 -8.36
CA VAL A 108 -4.52 2.68 -8.85
C VAL A 108 -3.45 3.01 -9.87
N SER A 109 -3.85 3.54 -11.04
CA SER A 109 -2.87 3.83 -12.08
C SER A 109 -2.27 5.23 -11.94
N HIS A 110 -1.02 5.36 -12.42
CA HIS A 110 -0.39 6.66 -12.58
C HIS A 110 -1.04 7.45 -13.72
N PRO A 111 -1.05 8.79 -13.66
CA PRO A 111 -0.66 9.59 -12.50
C PRO A 111 -1.64 9.40 -11.35
N VAL A 112 -1.13 9.51 -10.13
CA VAL A 112 -1.96 9.24 -8.95
C VAL A 112 -3.15 10.20 -8.87
N ASP A 113 -4.34 9.67 -9.02
CA ASP A 113 -5.59 10.43 -8.83
C ASP A 113 -5.88 10.47 -7.32
N PRO A 114 -5.91 11.66 -6.71
CA PRO A 114 -6.12 11.75 -5.26
C PRO A 114 -7.40 11.10 -4.77
N VAL A 115 -8.49 11.26 -5.51
CA VAL A 115 -9.78 10.68 -5.10
C VAL A 115 -9.73 9.16 -5.19
N ALA A 116 -9.23 8.62 -6.30
CA ALA A 116 -9.15 7.18 -6.49
C ALA A 116 -8.23 6.54 -5.43
N LEU A 117 -7.10 7.18 -5.15
CA LEU A 117 -6.16 6.66 -4.15
C LEU A 117 -6.77 6.69 -2.75
N ALA A 118 -7.36 7.81 -2.37
CA ALA A 118 -7.96 7.94 -1.04
C ALA A 118 -9.08 6.92 -0.84
N ASP A 119 -9.93 6.72 -1.86
CA ASP A 119 -11.02 5.75 -1.78
C ASP A 119 -10.50 4.33 -1.66
N ALA A 120 -9.51 3.97 -2.48
CA ALA A 120 -8.94 2.62 -2.44
C ALA A 120 -8.26 2.35 -1.10
N LEU A 121 -7.49 3.32 -0.61
CA LEU A 121 -6.79 3.17 0.66
C LEU A 121 -7.77 3.07 1.83
N ALA A 122 -8.81 3.91 1.84
CA ALA A 122 -9.84 3.84 2.87
C ALA A 122 -10.55 2.48 2.85
N GLY A 123 -10.81 1.96 1.65
CA GLY A 123 -11.42 0.64 1.50
C GLY A 123 -10.57 -0.45 2.11
N LEU A 124 -9.25 -0.40 1.90
CA LEU A 124 -8.35 -1.40 2.47
C LEU A 124 -8.23 -1.25 3.98
N LEU A 125 -8.23 -0.03 4.50
CA LEU A 125 -8.19 0.19 5.94
C LEU A 125 -9.44 -0.38 6.63
N ARG A 126 -10.60 -0.25 6.00
CA ARG A 126 -11.84 -0.87 6.51
C ARG A 126 -11.79 -2.39 6.39
N GLY A 127 -11.40 -2.87 5.23
CA GLY A 127 -11.35 -4.28 4.92
C GLY A 127 -10.27 -5.02 5.69
N GLY A 128 -9.15 -4.34 6.01
CA GLY A 128 -8.06 -4.93 6.75
C GLY A 128 -8.50 -5.54 8.08
N HIS A 129 -9.33 -4.82 8.82
CA HIS A 129 -9.86 -5.34 10.08
C HIS A 129 -10.75 -6.55 9.85
N ARG A 130 -11.63 -6.48 8.84
CA ARG A 130 -12.50 -7.60 8.52
C ARG A 130 -11.72 -8.80 8.01
N THR A 131 -10.67 -8.54 7.24
CA THR A 131 -9.82 -9.61 6.72
C THR A 131 -9.16 -10.38 7.85
N ASP A 132 -8.65 -9.68 8.85
CA ASP A 132 -8.07 -10.33 10.01
C ASP A 132 -9.09 -11.18 10.74
N ALA A 133 -10.29 -10.64 10.96
CA ALA A 133 -11.37 -11.37 11.58
C ALA A 133 -11.84 -12.54 10.71
N GLY A 134 -11.92 -12.30 9.40
CA GLY A 134 -12.38 -13.31 8.46
C GLY A 134 -11.41 -14.45 8.26
N ALA A 135 -10.12 -14.19 8.45
CA ALA A 135 -9.10 -15.21 8.31
C ALA A 135 -9.12 -16.24 9.45
N ALA A 136 -9.82 -15.89 10.49
CA ALA A 136 -9.95 -16.77 11.66
C ALA A 136 -10.96 -17.93 11.39
#